data_0154ac802577e3c43a784f4a5ef6038f
#
_entry.id   0154ac802577e3c43a784f4a5ef6038f
#
_cell.length_a   1.000
_cell.length_b   1.000
_cell.length_c   1.000
_cell.angle_alpha   90.00
_cell.angle_beta   90.00
_cell.angle_gamma   90.00
#
_symmetry.space_group_name_H-M   'P 1'
#
loop_
_entity.id
_entity.type
_entity.pdbx_description
1 polymer ?
#
loop_
_entity_poly.entity_id
_entity_poly.type
_entity_poly.pdbx_seq_one_letter_code
_entity_poly.pdbx_strand_id
1 'polypeptide(L)'
;KKSELDDIMAETRAEEERLKLKTIELEAKIEPRLLLSFQRIRKNARNGLGIVYVQRDACGGCFNKIPPQRQLDIKMHKRIVVCEYCGRIMIDPELAGVKLDKPGTEEKKTRKRAIRRKKTDEE
;
A
#
# COMPACT_ATOMS: atom_id res chain seq x y z
N LYS A 1 -13.12 -27.82 22.30
CA LYS A 1 -11.96 -26.95 21.95
C LYS A 1 -11.01 -27.55 20.92
N LYS A 2 -10.82 -28.88 20.89
CA LYS A 2 -10.01 -29.54 19.84
C LYS A 2 -10.74 -29.56 18.49
N SER A 3 -12.05 -29.82 18.48
CA SER A 3 -12.86 -29.81 17.26
C SER A 3 -12.89 -28.44 16.58
N GLU A 4 -12.98 -27.36 17.36
CA GLU A 4 -12.93 -25.99 16.85
C GLU A 4 -11.59 -25.66 16.18
N LEU A 5 -10.48 -26.16 16.74
CA LEU A 5 -9.16 -26.01 16.14
C LEU A 5 -9.02 -26.82 14.85
N ASP A 6 -9.56 -28.02 14.81
CA ASP A 6 -9.52 -28.87 13.62
C ASP A 6 -10.36 -28.27 12.49
N ASP A 7 -11.52 -27.67 12.81
CA ASP A 7 -12.37 -26.96 11.86
C ASP A 7 -11.66 -25.73 11.27
N ILE A 8 -11.03 -24.89 12.12
CA ILE A 8 -10.26 -23.72 11.69
C ILE A 8 -9.08 -24.14 10.82
N MET A 9 -8.39 -25.23 11.17
CA MET A 9 -7.27 -25.75 10.39
C MET A 9 -7.73 -26.29 9.02
N ALA A 10 -8.91 -26.88 8.93
CA ALA A 10 -9.48 -27.35 7.67
C ALA A 10 -9.87 -26.18 6.76
N GLU A 11 -10.52 -25.15 7.31
CA GLU A 11 -10.88 -23.93 6.57
C GLU A 11 -9.64 -23.20 6.04
N THR A 12 -8.61 -23.01 6.88
CA THR A 12 -7.36 -22.37 6.48
C THR A 12 -6.63 -23.13 5.39
N ARG A 13 -6.62 -24.45 5.42
CA ARG A 13 -6.02 -25.26 4.35
C ARG A 13 -6.77 -25.11 3.02
N ALA A 14 -8.09 -25.14 3.07
CA ALA A 14 -8.91 -24.95 1.87
C ALA A 14 -8.70 -23.56 1.24
N GLU A 15 -8.59 -22.50 2.07
CA GLU A 15 -8.26 -21.16 1.59
C GLU A 15 -6.84 -21.08 1.01
N GLU A 16 -5.87 -21.70 1.65
CA GLU A 16 -4.49 -21.77 1.15
C GLU A 16 -4.41 -22.40 -0.24
N GLU A 17 -5.08 -23.54 -0.44
CA GLU A 17 -5.11 -24.22 -1.73
C GLU A 17 -5.78 -23.34 -2.80
N ARG A 18 -6.90 -22.71 -2.47
CA ARG A 18 -7.58 -21.77 -3.36
C ARG A 18 -6.70 -20.59 -3.76
N LEU A 19 -5.98 -20.01 -2.81
CA LEU A 19 -5.06 -18.90 -3.05
C LEU A 19 -3.83 -19.36 -3.86
N LYS A 20 -3.32 -20.55 -3.62
CA LYS A 20 -2.22 -21.13 -4.42
C LYS A 20 -2.62 -21.32 -5.88
N LEU A 21 -3.83 -21.85 -6.15
CA LEU A 21 -4.34 -21.99 -7.51
C LEU A 21 -4.46 -20.62 -8.21
N LYS A 22 -5.04 -19.64 -7.53
CA LYS A 22 -5.12 -18.27 -8.08
C LYS A 22 -3.74 -17.66 -8.32
N THR A 23 -2.77 -17.93 -7.46
CA THR A 23 -1.40 -17.46 -7.63
C THR A 23 -0.77 -18.04 -8.89
N ILE A 24 -0.94 -19.32 -9.14
CA ILE A 24 -0.42 -20.00 -10.35
C ILE A 24 -1.06 -19.41 -11.62
N GLU A 25 -2.37 -19.19 -11.60
CA GLU A 25 -3.08 -18.55 -12.74
C GLU A 25 -2.59 -17.13 -13.03
N LEU A 26 -2.32 -16.34 -11.98
CA LEU A 26 -1.81 -14.98 -12.11
C LEU A 26 -0.34 -14.97 -12.54
N GLU A 27 0.46 -15.87 -12.01
CA GLU A 27 1.87 -16.03 -12.39
C GLU A 27 2.02 -16.37 -13.89
N ALA A 28 1.12 -17.16 -14.44
CA ALA A 28 1.10 -17.48 -15.87
C ALA A 28 0.82 -16.25 -16.76
N LYS A 29 0.15 -15.22 -16.23
CA LYS A 29 -0.17 -13.98 -16.96
C LYS A 29 0.93 -12.93 -16.88
N ILE A 30 1.89 -13.09 -15.97
CA ILE A 30 2.96 -12.12 -15.70
C ILE A 30 4.22 -12.55 -16.43
N GLU A 31 4.96 -11.57 -16.94
CA GLU A 31 6.27 -11.81 -17.55
C GLU A 31 7.24 -12.47 -16.53
N PRO A 32 7.92 -13.57 -16.90
CA PRO A 32 8.73 -14.36 -15.96
C PRO A 32 9.87 -13.54 -15.33
N ARG A 33 10.40 -12.56 -16.04
CA ARG A 33 11.46 -11.66 -15.53
C ARG A 33 10.96 -10.81 -14.37
N LEU A 34 9.76 -10.25 -14.49
CA LEU A 34 9.12 -9.45 -13.44
C LEU A 34 8.73 -10.32 -12.25
N LEU A 35 8.26 -11.54 -12.49
CA LEU A 35 7.90 -12.51 -11.46
C LEU A 35 9.10 -12.87 -10.58
N LEU A 36 10.24 -13.19 -11.19
CA LEU A 36 11.48 -13.49 -10.46
C LEU A 36 11.95 -12.31 -9.60
N SER A 37 11.86 -11.09 -10.13
CA SER A 37 12.18 -9.87 -9.38
C SER A 37 11.26 -9.69 -8.19
N PHE A 38 9.96 -9.88 -8.37
CA PHE A 38 8.96 -9.81 -7.30
C PHE A 38 9.19 -10.87 -6.22
N GLN A 39 9.44 -12.11 -6.59
CA GLN A 39 9.71 -13.20 -5.65
C GLN A 39 10.97 -12.92 -4.82
N ARG A 40 12.03 -12.39 -5.44
CA ARG A 40 13.26 -11.97 -4.76
C ARG A 40 12.99 -10.87 -3.72
N ILE A 41 12.23 -9.84 -4.11
CA ILE A 41 11.86 -8.74 -3.21
C ILE A 41 11.02 -9.26 -2.05
N ARG A 42 10.04 -10.11 -2.32
CA ARG A 42 9.17 -10.71 -1.31
C ARG A 42 9.93 -11.56 -0.31
N LYS A 43 10.90 -12.35 -0.77
CA LYS A 43 11.75 -13.20 0.08
C LYS A 43 12.65 -12.38 1.00
N ASN A 44 13.16 -11.24 0.50
CA ASN A 44 14.04 -10.36 1.27
C ASN A 44 13.29 -9.41 2.22
N ALA A 45 11.99 -9.22 2.02
CA ALA A 45 11.18 -8.38 2.87
C ALA A 45 10.78 -9.13 4.16
N ARG A 46 11.08 -8.58 5.33
CA ARG A 46 10.77 -9.20 6.64
C ARG A 46 9.29 -9.54 6.83
N ASN A 47 8.41 -8.72 6.28
CA ASN A 47 6.95 -8.88 6.36
C ASN A 47 6.35 -9.53 5.10
N GLY A 48 7.17 -10.08 4.19
CA GLY A 48 6.72 -10.73 2.97
C GLY A 48 6.01 -9.83 1.96
N LEU A 49 5.99 -8.51 2.17
CA LEU A 49 5.37 -7.54 1.28
C LEU A 49 6.36 -7.11 0.19
N GLY A 50 6.13 -7.54 -1.03
CA GLY A 50 6.92 -7.11 -2.20
C GLY A 50 6.42 -5.83 -2.85
N ILE A 51 5.12 -5.56 -2.72
CA ILE A 51 4.44 -4.38 -3.26
C ILE A 51 3.88 -3.56 -2.11
N VAL A 52 4.09 -2.25 -2.13
CA VAL A 52 3.63 -1.31 -1.10
C VAL A 52 3.06 -0.06 -1.76
N TYR A 53 2.06 0.53 -1.14
CA TYR A 53 1.52 1.82 -1.60
C TYR A 53 2.26 2.99 -0.95
N VAL A 54 2.24 4.13 -1.62
CA VAL A 54 2.82 5.37 -1.10
C VAL A 54 1.88 5.98 -0.06
N GLN A 55 2.39 6.26 1.12
CA GLN A 55 1.64 6.86 2.21
C GLN A 55 2.31 8.15 2.68
N ARG A 56 1.59 9.27 2.65
CA ARG A 56 2.09 10.59 3.10
C ARG A 56 3.46 10.96 2.53
N ASP A 57 3.63 10.80 1.22
CA ASP A 57 4.89 11.06 0.51
C ASP A 57 6.07 10.16 0.92
N ALA A 58 5.77 9.05 1.61
CA ALA A 58 6.75 8.06 2.05
C ALA A 58 6.42 6.66 1.52
N CYS A 59 7.44 5.81 1.45
CA CYS A 59 7.28 4.41 1.10
C CYS A 59 6.52 3.65 2.20
N GLY A 60 5.43 2.95 1.88
CA GLY A 60 4.65 2.16 2.84
C GLY A 60 5.40 0.98 3.48
N GLY A 61 6.64 0.69 3.05
CA GLY A 61 7.44 -0.41 3.57
C GLY A 61 8.61 0.00 4.47
N CYS A 62 9.34 1.04 4.11
CA CYS A 62 10.49 1.55 4.87
C CYS A 62 10.26 2.95 5.46
N PHE A 63 9.15 3.59 5.12
CA PHE A 63 8.75 4.93 5.57
C PHE A 63 9.71 6.07 5.21
N ASN A 64 10.67 5.81 4.33
CA ASN A 64 11.55 6.85 3.81
C ASN A 64 10.82 7.76 2.83
N LYS A 65 11.11 9.05 2.92
CA LYS A 65 10.51 10.07 2.07
C LYS A 65 10.90 9.86 0.60
N ILE A 66 9.93 10.00 -0.28
CA ILE A 66 10.09 9.82 -1.71
C ILE A 66 10.16 11.19 -2.38
N PRO A 67 11.12 11.44 -3.30
CA PRO A 67 11.18 12.69 -4.06
C PRO A 67 9.87 12.94 -4.82
N PRO A 68 9.41 14.21 -4.93
CA PRO A 68 8.15 14.56 -5.58
C PRO A 68 8.04 14.07 -7.02
N GLN A 69 9.16 14.08 -7.74
CA GLN A 69 9.21 13.63 -9.13
C GLN A 69 8.88 12.14 -9.26
N ARG A 70 9.37 11.31 -8.34
CA ARG A 70 9.05 9.88 -8.32
C ARG A 70 7.59 9.61 -7.90
N GLN A 71 7.05 10.42 -7.02
CA GLN A 71 5.63 10.35 -6.67
C GLN A 71 4.74 10.62 -7.88
N LEU A 72 5.15 11.58 -8.73
CA LEU A 72 4.45 11.86 -9.98
C LEU A 72 4.50 10.69 -10.95
N ASP A 73 5.69 10.06 -11.09
CA ASP A 73 5.86 8.86 -11.91
C ASP A 73 4.96 7.70 -11.46
N ILE A 74 4.79 7.52 -10.15
CA ILE A 74 3.91 6.49 -9.57
C ILE A 74 2.45 6.79 -9.91
N LYS A 75 2.01 8.04 -9.77
CA LYS A 75 0.64 8.48 -10.10
C LYS A 75 0.32 8.36 -11.59
N MET A 76 1.31 8.53 -12.45
CA MET A 76 1.12 8.38 -13.89
C MET A 76 0.95 6.93 -14.35
N HIS A 77 1.27 5.95 -13.52
CA HIS A 77 1.21 4.50 -13.82
C HIS A 77 1.95 4.06 -15.11
N LYS A 78 2.89 4.85 -15.61
CA LYS A 78 3.59 4.57 -16.86
C LYS A 78 4.69 3.51 -16.75
N ARG A 79 5.23 3.34 -15.56
CA ARG A 79 6.33 2.42 -15.29
C ARG A 79 6.29 1.90 -13.87
N ILE A 80 6.91 0.75 -13.67
CA ILE A 80 7.10 0.17 -12.33
C ILE A 80 8.20 0.96 -11.62
N VAL A 81 7.86 1.56 -10.48
CA VAL A 81 8.80 2.33 -9.66
C VAL A 81 9.18 1.51 -8.44
N VAL A 82 10.48 1.37 -8.21
CA VAL A 82 11.05 0.61 -7.09
C VAL A 82 11.64 1.59 -6.08
N CYS A 83 11.45 1.33 -4.81
CA CYS A 83 12.04 2.11 -3.73
C CYS A 83 13.56 1.92 -3.68
N GLU A 84 14.33 3.00 -3.67
CA GLU A 84 15.80 2.95 -3.62
C GLU A 84 16.35 2.42 -2.31
N TYR A 85 15.59 2.56 -1.22
CA TYR A 85 16.02 2.15 0.11
C TYR A 85 15.72 0.68 0.43
N CYS A 86 14.52 0.22 0.13
CA CYS A 86 14.08 -1.13 0.50
C CYS A 86 13.86 -2.07 -0.69
N GLY A 87 13.97 -1.58 -1.92
CA GLY A 87 13.79 -2.36 -3.14
C GLY A 87 12.37 -2.84 -3.42
N ARG A 88 11.37 -2.43 -2.65
CA ARG A 88 9.97 -2.81 -2.86
C ARG A 88 9.36 -2.02 -4.00
N ILE A 89 8.40 -2.64 -4.68
CA ILE A 89 7.64 -2.00 -5.75
C ILE A 89 6.63 -1.05 -5.12
N MET A 90 6.61 0.20 -5.58
CA MET A 90 5.69 1.23 -5.11
C MET A 90 4.53 1.39 -6.09
N ILE A 91 3.32 1.41 -5.55
CA ILE A 91 2.10 1.66 -6.30
C ILE A 91 1.33 2.85 -5.72
N ASP A 92 0.44 3.40 -6.52
CA ASP A 92 -0.47 4.45 -6.08
C ASP A 92 -1.52 3.89 -5.10
N PRO A 93 -1.86 4.61 -4.01
CA PRO A 93 -2.86 4.17 -3.05
C PRO A 93 -4.26 4.01 -3.67
N GLU A 94 -4.60 4.79 -4.69
CA GLU A 94 -5.87 4.66 -5.39
C GLU A 94 -5.97 3.30 -6.12
N LEU A 95 -4.88 2.87 -6.75
CA LEU A 95 -4.78 1.56 -7.40
C LEU A 95 -4.83 0.41 -6.38
N ALA A 96 -4.29 0.63 -5.18
CA ALA A 96 -4.36 -0.33 -4.07
C ALA A 96 -5.73 -0.40 -3.40
N GLY A 97 -6.69 0.45 -3.79
CA GLY A 97 -8.01 0.54 -3.17
C GLY A 97 -8.00 1.11 -1.74
N VAL A 98 -6.90 1.72 -1.33
CA VAL A 98 -6.74 2.33 0.00
C VAL A 98 -7.17 3.79 -0.07
N LYS A 99 -8.25 4.13 0.62
CA LYS A 99 -8.64 5.53 0.81
C LYS A 99 -7.69 6.14 1.84
N LEU A 100 -6.70 6.88 1.38
CA LEU A 100 -5.87 7.69 2.28
C LEU A 100 -6.65 8.95 2.63
N ASP A 101 -6.86 9.18 3.91
CA ASP A 101 -7.31 10.47 4.40
C ASP A 101 -6.27 11.51 4.00
N LYS A 102 -6.65 12.43 3.12
CA LYS A 102 -5.77 13.52 2.69
C LYS A 102 -5.48 14.39 3.91
N PRO A 103 -4.24 14.44 4.41
CA PRO A 103 -3.92 15.34 5.51
C PRO A 103 -4.08 16.77 4.99
N GLY A 104 -5.07 17.48 5.46
CA GLY A 104 -5.22 18.89 5.10
C GLY A 104 -6.65 19.46 5.03
N THR A 105 -7.70 18.62 5.14
CA THR A 105 -9.07 19.13 5.06
C THR A 105 -9.61 19.59 6.43
N GLU A 106 -9.10 19.05 7.52
CA GLU A 106 -9.57 19.43 8.88
C GLU A 106 -8.89 20.69 9.41
N GLU A 107 -7.60 20.91 9.16
CA GLU A 107 -6.92 22.13 9.61
C GLU A 107 -7.46 23.40 8.94
N LYS A 108 -7.91 23.32 7.67
CA LYS A 108 -8.53 24.46 7.00
C LYS A 108 -9.92 24.79 7.55
N LYS A 109 -10.67 23.80 8.05
CA LYS A 109 -11.99 24.05 8.68
C LYS A 109 -11.85 24.67 10.07
N THR A 110 -10.87 24.25 10.85
CA THR A 110 -10.62 24.81 12.19
C THR A 110 -10.04 26.23 12.12
N ARG A 111 -9.11 26.52 11.20
CA ARG A 111 -8.59 27.88 10.97
C ARG A 111 -9.67 28.86 10.49
N LYS A 112 -10.53 28.45 9.56
CA LYS A 112 -11.66 29.30 9.11
C LYS A 112 -12.68 29.56 10.23
N ARG A 113 -12.93 28.61 11.13
CA ARG A 113 -13.80 28.78 12.29
C ARG A 113 -13.17 29.71 13.36
N ALA A 114 -11.88 29.60 13.62
CA ALA A 114 -11.16 30.46 14.55
C ALA A 114 -11.11 31.93 14.08
N ILE A 115 -10.89 32.15 12.79
CA ILE A 115 -10.89 33.51 12.20
C ILE A 115 -12.30 34.15 12.23
N ARG A 116 -13.35 33.33 12.04
CA ARG A 116 -14.73 33.83 12.08
C ARG A 116 -15.20 34.17 13.50
N ARG A 117 -14.72 33.45 14.54
CA ARG A 117 -14.98 33.81 15.93
C ARG A 117 -14.29 35.09 16.37
N LYS A 118 -13.02 35.30 15.97
CA LYS A 118 -12.29 36.52 16.29
C LYS A 118 -12.93 37.80 15.70
N LYS A 119 -13.66 37.69 14.57
CA LYS A 119 -14.30 38.82 13.91
C LYS A 119 -15.66 39.23 14.52
N THR A 120 -16.28 38.36 15.32
CA THR A 120 -17.52 38.61 16.03
C THR A 120 -17.31 39.15 17.45
N ASP A 121 -16.09 39.06 17.99
CA ASP A 121 -15.75 39.56 19.32
C ASP A 121 -15.16 40.99 19.28
N GLU A 122 -14.95 41.58 18.07
CA GLU A 122 -14.44 42.95 17.87
C GLU A 122 -15.53 43.94 17.35
N GLU A 123 -16.79 43.51 17.26
CA GLU A 123 -17.95 44.38 17.00
C GLU A 123 -18.83 44.54 18.27
#